data_e9e08b970abd4369b67887acacdedc38
#
_entry.id   e9e08b970abd4369b67887acacdedc38
#
_cell.length_a   1.000
_cell.length_b   1.000
_cell.length_c   1.000
_cell.angle_alpha   90.00
_cell.angle_beta   90.00
_cell.angle_gamma   90.00
#
_symmetry.space_group_name_H-M   'P 1'
#
loop_
_entity.id
_entity.type
_entity.pdbx_description
1 polymer ?
#
loop_
_entity_poly.entity_id
_entity_poly.type
_entity_poly.pdbx_seq_one_letter_code
_entity_poly.pdbx_strand_id
1 'polypeptide(L)'
;MGRTKRKYNAELIRFQKTLRKPIHNVLSIMPKGFSDEEFLSEFKLLYSYLWDDICAKAKEYRRMDNGLEKKGFPKRYFFPSPAVYIKKVSAPIIKNKVLHEKLILNSEERMNFRNSLIKECAIKRHKRVKKLKANLKYTQKVTPSYSNYYIQTYFRCGKATLI
;
A
#
# COMPACT_ATOMS: atom_id res chain seq x y z
N MET A 1 7.64 13.01 24.52
CA MET A 1 7.56 12.48 23.12
C MET A 1 7.58 13.64 22.16
N GLY A 2 8.56 13.73 21.22
CA GLY A 2 8.73 14.87 20.34
C GLY A 2 7.59 15.03 19.32
N ARG A 3 7.36 16.27 18.89
CA ARG A 3 6.30 16.65 17.90
C ARG A 3 6.34 15.79 16.63
N THR A 4 7.52 15.43 16.16
CA THR A 4 7.74 14.61 14.95
C THR A 4 7.22 13.18 15.11
N LYS A 5 7.41 12.55 16.28
CA LYS A 5 6.94 11.19 16.55
C LYS A 5 5.41 11.12 16.65
N ARG A 6 4.77 12.16 17.23
CA ARG A 6 3.30 12.27 17.25
C ARG A 6 2.72 12.38 15.85
N LYS A 7 3.32 13.22 15.00
CA LYS A 7 2.90 13.38 13.59
C LYS A 7 3.02 12.06 12.82
N TYR A 8 4.13 11.36 12.96
CA TYR A 8 4.38 10.05 12.36
C TYR A 8 3.31 9.03 12.77
N ASN A 9 3.07 8.88 14.08
CA ASN A 9 2.07 7.92 14.57
C ASN A 9 0.67 8.25 14.06
N ALA A 10 0.27 9.53 14.07
CA ALA A 10 -1.02 9.95 13.55
C ALA A 10 -1.17 9.65 12.04
N GLU A 11 -0.11 9.85 11.26
CA GLU A 11 -0.07 9.51 9.84
C GLU A 11 -0.20 8.01 9.60
N LEU A 12 0.51 7.18 10.38
CA LEU A 12 0.39 5.72 10.30
C LEU A 12 -1.01 5.23 10.62
N ILE A 13 -1.64 5.76 11.67
CA ILE A 13 -3.01 5.39 12.04
C ILE A 13 -3.99 5.73 10.91
N ARG A 14 -3.86 6.92 10.32
CA ARG A 14 -4.69 7.32 9.15
C ARG A 14 -4.45 6.38 7.98
N PHE A 15 -3.20 6.07 7.68
CA PHE A 15 -2.85 5.17 6.59
C PHE A 15 -3.37 3.74 6.83
N GLN A 16 -3.27 3.20 8.05
CA GLN A 16 -3.86 1.90 8.40
C GLN A 16 -5.37 1.86 8.18
N LYS A 17 -6.08 2.96 8.50
CA LYS A 17 -7.52 3.05 8.25
C LYS A 17 -7.86 2.91 6.77
N THR A 18 -7.03 3.47 5.87
CA THR A 18 -7.26 3.33 4.41
C THR A 18 -7.04 1.90 3.90
N LEU A 19 -6.26 1.09 4.59
CA LEU A 19 -5.98 -0.30 4.22
C LEU A 19 -7.06 -1.29 4.69
N ARG A 20 -7.88 -0.95 5.68
CA ARG A 20 -8.87 -1.87 6.27
C ARG A 20 -9.83 -2.44 5.22
N LYS A 21 -10.53 -1.58 4.47
CA LYS A 21 -11.48 -2.00 3.44
C LYS A 21 -10.82 -2.85 2.35
N PRO A 22 -9.69 -2.44 1.75
CA PRO A 22 -8.91 -3.28 0.83
C PRO A 22 -8.57 -4.67 1.37
N ILE A 23 -8.09 -4.75 2.62
CA ILE A 23 -7.78 -6.03 3.26
C ILE A 23 -9.02 -6.90 3.41
N HIS A 24 -10.15 -6.34 3.89
CA HIS A 24 -11.42 -7.08 3.97
C HIS A 24 -11.88 -7.59 2.61
N ASN A 25 -11.77 -6.79 1.56
CA ASN A 25 -12.15 -7.18 0.21
C ASN A 25 -11.31 -8.36 -0.31
N VAL A 26 -9.98 -8.32 -0.10
CA VAL A 26 -9.11 -9.44 -0.47
C VAL A 26 -9.49 -10.68 0.34
N LEU A 27 -9.68 -10.56 1.65
CA LEU A 27 -10.07 -11.69 2.48
C LEU A 27 -11.41 -12.33 2.07
N SER A 28 -12.33 -11.55 1.51
CA SER A 28 -13.64 -12.06 1.07
C SER A 28 -13.54 -12.92 -0.20
N ILE A 29 -12.50 -12.76 -1.01
CA ILE A 29 -12.28 -13.54 -2.22
C ILE A 29 -11.30 -14.70 -2.02
N MET A 30 -10.56 -14.72 -0.91
CA MET A 30 -9.61 -15.81 -0.63
C MET A 30 -10.34 -17.12 -0.29
N PRO A 31 -9.83 -18.27 -0.76
CA PRO A 31 -10.35 -19.58 -0.37
C PRO A 31 -10.10 -19.84 1.13
N LYS A 32 -10.73 -20.88 1.69
CA LYS A 32 -10.38 -21.37 3.03
C LYS A 32 -8.94 -21.91 3.01
N GLY A 33 -8.18 -21.62 4.07
CA GLY A 33 -6.81 -22.14 4.23
C GLY A 33 -5.75 -21.47 3.37
N PHE A 34 -6.03 -20.25 2.84
CA PHE A 34 -5.04 -19.48 2.08
C PHE A 34 -3.78 -19.18 2.91
N SER A 35 -2.64 -19.12 2.23
CA SER A 35 -1.36 -18.73 2.81
C SER A 35 -1.19 -17.19 2.86
N ASP A 36 -0.25 -16.73 3.69
CA ASP A 36 0.11 -15.31 3.75
C ASP A 36 0.66 -14.79 2.39
N GLU A 37 1.36 -15.66 1.65
CA GLU A 37 1.93 -15.36 0.33
C GLU A 37 0.82 -15.17 -0.72
N GLU A 38 -0.17 -16.04 -0.74
CA GLU A 38 -1.33 -15.94 -1.63
C GLU A 38 -2.12 -14.66 -1.35
N PHE A 39 -2.38 -14.37 -0.07
CA PHE A 39 -3.02 -13.11 0.34
C PHE A 39 -2.22 -11.90 -0.13
N LEU A 40 -0.91 -11.90 0.07
CA LEU A 40 -0.04 -10.79 -0.32
C LEU A 40 -0.01 -10.61 -1.84
N SER A 41 0.03 -11.71 -2.60
CA SER A 41 0.01 -11.70 -4.07
C SER A 41 -1.28 -11.12 -4.60
N GLU A 42 -2.43 -11.56 -4.08
CA GLU A 42 -3.74 -11.03 -4.48
C GLU A 42 -3.92 -9.56 -4.07
N PHE A 43 -3.43 -9.16 -2.89
CA PHE A 43 -3.44 -7.77 -2.47
C PHE A 43 -2.62 -6.87 -3.42
N LYS A 44 -1.44 -7.31 -3.83
CA LYS A 44 -0.59 -6.59 -4.79
C LYS A 44 -1.26 -6.46 -6.16
N LEU A 45 -1.91 -7.53 -6.61
CA LEU A 45 -2.60 -7.56 -7.89
C LEU A 45 -3.76 -6.55 -7.92
N LEU A 46 -4.64 -6.62 -6.94
CA LEU A 46 -5.84 -5.77 -6.88
C LEU A 46 -5.51 -4.33 -6.50
N TYR A 47 -4.71 -4.14 -5.47
CA TYR A 47 -4.43 -2.84 -4.85
C TYR A 47 -2.98 -2.39 -5.05
N SER A 48 -2.44 -2.57 -6.28
CA SER A 48 -1.05 -2.20 -6.60
C SER A 48 -0.72 -0.75 -6.21
N TYR A 49 -1.65 0.18 -6.40
CA TYR A 49 -1.45 1.59 -6.02
C TYR A 49 -1.29 1.81 -4.50
N LEU A 50 -1.94 0.98 -3.66
CA LEU A 50 -1.73 1.01 -2.20
C LEU A 50 -0.42 0.32 -1.82
N TRP A 51 -0.06 -0.75 -2.53
CA TRP A 51 1.23 -1.39 -2.36
C TRP A 51 2.38 -0.42 -2.66
N ASP A 52 2.28 0.35 -3.73
CA ASP A 52 3.25 1.39 -4.08
C ASP A 52 3.36 2.46 -2.97
N ASP A 53 2.24 2.85 -2.34
CA ASP A 53 2.24 3.77 -1.21
C ASP A 53 2.97 3.20 0.00
N ILE A 54 2.78 1.91 0.30
CA ILE A 54 3.48 1.25 1.40
C ILE A 54 4.98 1.20 1.10
N CYS A 55 5.36 0.85 -0.13
CA CYS A 55 6.76 0.83 -0.58
C CYS A 55 7.40 2.22 -0.49
N ALA A 56 6.69 3.26 -0.92
CA ALA A 56 7.15 4.64 -0.85
C ALA A 56 7.38 5.08 0.61
N LYS A 57 6.43 4.79 1.50
CA LYS A 57 6.57 5.06 2.94
C LYS A 57 7.74 4.30 3.56
N ALA A 58 7.91 3.03 3.24
CA ALA A 58 9.03 2.25 3.74
C ALA A 58 10.38 2.85 3.32
N LYS A 59 10.50 3.31 2.06
CA LYS A 59 11.69 3.99 1.56
C LYS A 59 11.92 5.33 2.27
N GLU A 60 10.88 6.13 2.43
CA GLU A 60 10.94 7.44 3.08
C GLU A 60 11.41 7.32 4.52
N TYR A 61 10.76 6.49 5.33
CA TYR A 61 11.10 6.34 6.75
C TYR A 61 12.47 5.69 6.96
N ARG A 62 12.87 4.75 6.10
CA ARG A 62 14.23 4.21 6.11
C ARG A 62 15.27 5.30 5.80
N ARG A 63 15.00 6.16 4.82
CA ARG A 63 15.88 7.31 4.51
C ARG A 63 15.99 8.27 5.69
N MET A 64 14.86 8.53 6.38
CA MET A 64 14.86 9.40 7.57
C MET A 64 15.66 8.78 8.72
N ASP A 65 15.52 7.48 8.98
CA ASP A 65 16.28 6.76 10.00
C ASP A 65 17.79 6.74 9.69
N ASN A 66 18.15 6.46 8.43
CA ASN A 66 19.54 6.51 7.99
C ASN A 66 20.13 7.93 8.11
N GLY A 67 19.32 8.96 7.85
CA GLY A 67 19.72 10.36 8.04
C GLY A 67 19.97 10.73 9.51
N LEU A 68 19.21 10.15 10.44
CA LEU A 68 19.44 10.31 11.88
C LEU A 68 20.72 9.59 12.30
N GLU A 69 20.92 8.36 11.87
CA GLU A 69 22.09 7.54 12.19
C GLU A 69 23.40 8.20 11.71
N LYS A 70 23.43 8.77 10.50
CA LYS A 70 24.56 9.53 9.98
C LYS A 70 24.92 10.77 10.83
N LYS A 71 23.95 11.30 11.58
CA LYS A 71 24.13 12.44 12.50
C LYS A 71 24.40 12.02 13.95
N GLY A 72 24.64 10.73 14.22
CA GLY A 72 24.85 10.18 15.55
C GLY A 72 23.58 10.07 16.41
N PHE A 73 22.40 10.21 15.82
CA PHE A 73 21.13 10.06 16.54
C PHE A 73 20.54 8.65 16.36
N PRO A 74 19.86 8.10 17.37
CA PRO A 74 19.20 6.80 17.26
C PRO A 74 18.04 6.85 16.25
N LYS A 75 17.79 5.72 15.56
CA LYS A 75 16.61 5.52 14.70
C LYS A 75 15.32 5.79 15.48
N ARG A 76 14.31 6.34 14.82
CA ARG A 76 13.06 6.76 15.47
C ARG A 76 11.83 6.13 14.87
N TYR A 77 11.85 5.76 13.59
CA TYR A 77 10.65 5.38 12.83
C TYR A 77 10.47 3.87 12.75
N PHE A 78 11.55 3.12 12.51
CA PHE A 78 11.53 1.65 12.48
C PHE A 78 10.39 1.08 11.60
N PHE A 79 10.16 1.69 10.44
CA PHE A 79 9.12 1.21 9.55
C PHE A 79 9.51 -0.17 8.99
N PRO A 80 8.63 -1.20 9.13
CA PRO A 80 8.97 -2.55 8.69
C PRO A 80 9.01 -2.66 7.16
N SER A 81 9.47 -3.80 6.64
CA SER A 81 9.35 -4.07 5.21
C SER A 81 7.87 -4.06 4.78
N PRO A 82 7.57 -3.72 3.51
CA PRO A 82 6.19 -3.65 3.02
C PRO A 82 5.37 -4.92 3.27
N ALA A 83 5.95 -6.10 3.05
CA ALA A 83 5.28 -7.38 3.29
C ALA A 83 4.97 -7.59 4.78
N VAL A 84 5.95 -7.34 5.67
CA VAL A 84 5.77 -7.43 7.12
C VAL A 84 4.74 -6.42 7.61
N TYR A 85 4.71 -5.22 7.02
CA TYR A 85 3.73 -4.19 7.37
C TYR A 85 2.30 -4.65 7.07
N ILE A 86 2.04 -5.15 5.85
CA ILE A 86 0.72 -5.67 5.47
C ILE A 86 0.33 -6.85 6.37
N LYS A 87 1.22 -7.82 6.58
CA LYS A 87 0.98 -8.96 7.48
C LYS A 87 0.58 -8.50 8.88
N LYS A 88 1.28 -7.50 9.44
CA LYS A 88 0.97 -6.94 10.76
C LYS A 88 -0.40 -6.25 10.80
N VAL A 89 -0.78 -5.53 9.74
CA VAL A 89 -2.07 -4.82 9.68
C VAL A 89 -3.23 -5.79 9.40
N SER A 90 -3.02 -6.85 8.62
CA SER A 90 -4.05 -7.85 8.30
C SER A 90 -4.29 -8.85 9.43
N ALA A 91 -3.29 -9.18 10.23
CA ALA A 91 -3.39 -10.20 11.29
C ALA A 91 -4.60 -10.03 12.24
N PRO A 92 -4.91 -8.85 12.81
CA PRO A 92 -6.07 -8.67 13.65
C PRO A 92 -7.40 -8.82 12.89
N ILE A 93 -7.41 -8.47 11.60
CA ILE A 93 -8.59 -8.59 10.74
C ILE A 93 -8.83 -10.06 10.40
N ILE A 94 -7.77 -10.82 10.11
CA ILE A 94 -7.83 -12.26 9.85
C ILE A 94 -8.34 -13.01 11.09
N LYS A 95 -7.80 -12.71 12.28
CA LYS A 95 -8.25 -13.32 13.54
C LYS A 95 -9.75 -13.07 13.80
N ASN A 96 -10.23 -11.86 13.53
CA ASN A 96 -11.64 -11.53 13.69
C ASN A 96 -12.53 -12.17 12.61
N LYS A 97 -12.00 -12.56 11.44
CA LYS A 97 -12.74 -13.23 10.37
C LYS A 97 -13.20 -14.64 10.75
N VAL A 98 -12.48 -15.32 11.63
CA VAL A 98 -12.92 -16.62 12.18
C VAL A 98 -14.30 -16.51 12.86
N LEU A 99 -14.66 -15.31 13.36
CA LEU A 99 -15.99 -14.99 13.89
C LEU A 99 -17.01 -14.67 12.77
N HIS A 100 -16.56 -14.43 11.52
CA HIS A 100 -17.39 -14.06 10.38
C HIS A 100 -17.49 -15.16 9.31
N GLU A 101 -17.40 -16.43 9.69
CA GLU A 101 -17.60 -17.57 8.77
C GLU A 101 -18.95 -17.55 8.03
N LYS A 102 -19.89 -16.71 8.47
CA LYS A 102 -21.18 -16.48 7.81
C LYS A 102 -21.12 -15.70 6.50
N LEU A 103 -19.96 -15.13 6.12
CA LEU A 103 -19.78 -14.30 4.92
C LEU A 103 -18.86 -14.93 3.87
N ILE A 104 -18.71 -16.26 3.88
CA ILE A 104 -17.95 -16.95 2.84
C ILE A 104 -18.83 -16.98 1.59
N LEU A 105 -18.50 -16.13 0.65
CA LEU A 105 -19.05 -16.16 -0.70
C LEU A 105 -18.79 -17.56 -1.31
N ASN A 106 -19.75 -18.10 -2.05
CA ASN A 106 -19.53 -19.29 -2.85
C ASN A 106 -18.49 -19.03 -3.96
N SER A 107 -18.05 -20.05 -4.69
CA SER A 107 -16.99 -19.92 -5.69
C SER A 107 -17.34 -18.92 -6.79
N GLU A 108 -18.58 -18.92 -7.25
CA GLU A 108 -19.07 -18.03 -8.29
C GLU A 108 -19.19 -16.59 -7.79
N GLU A 109 -19.77 -16.39 -6.62
CA GLU A 109 -19.86 -15.06 -5.98
C GLU A 109 -18.47 -14.46 -5.74
N ARG A 110 -17.49 -15.26 -5.30
CA ARG A 110 -16.10 -14.81 -5.15
C ARG A 110 -15.52 -14.33 -6.47
N MET A 111 -15.73 -15.08 -7.54
CA MET A 111 -15.24 -14.72 -8.87
C MET A 111 -15.90 -13.44 -9.38
N ASN A 112 -17.20 -13.31 -9.25
CA ASN A 112 -17.95 -12.12 -9.63
C ASN A 112 -17.50 -10.89 -8.82
N PHE A 113 -17.33 -11.05 -7.51
CA PHE A 113 -16.84 -9.98 -6.64
C PHE A 113 -15.40 -9.58 -6.99
N ARG A 114 -14.52 -10.56 -7.24
CA ARG A 114 -13.15 -10.30 -7.69
C ARG A 114 -13.12 -9.51 -9.00
N ASN A 115 -13.93 -9.87 -9.98
CA ASN A 115 -14.01 -9.16 -11.25
C ASN A 115 -14.52 -7.72 -11.08
N SER A 116 -15.48 -7.49 -10.19
CA SER A 116 -15.94 -6.14 -9.85
C SER A 116 -14.83 -5.30 -9.19
N LEU A 117 -14.06 -5.89 -8.28
CA LEU A 117 -12.92 -5.22 -7.63
C LEU A 117 -11.82 -4.86 -8.64
N ILE A 118 -11.52 -5.73 -9.60
CA ILE A 118 -10.54 -5.44 -10.67
C ILE A 118 -10.97 -4.18 -11.43
N LYS A 119 -12.23 -4.10 -11.86
CA LYS A 119 -12.78 -2.92 -12.56
C LYS A 119 -12.69 -1.65 -11.70
N GLU A 120 -13.13 -1.71 -10.45
CA GLU A 120 -13.08 -0.58 -9.52
C GLU A 120 -11.64 -0.10 -9.26
N CYS A 121 -10.72 -1.03 -9.04
CA CYS A 121 -9.32 -0.72 -8.79
C CYS A 121 -8.61 -0.16 -10.02
N ALA A 122 -8.96 -0.63 -11.22
CA ALA A 122 -8.46 -0.06 -12.47
C ALA A 122 -8.86 1.41 -12.63
N ILE A 123 -10.11 1.77 -12.34
CA ILE A 123 -10.59 3.16 -12.37
C ILE A 123 -9.82 4.02 -11.34
N LYS A 124 -9.65 3.53 -10.12
CA LYS A 124 -8.90 4.24 -9.07
C LYS A 124 -7.44 4.44 -9.46
N ARG A 125 -6.80 3.42 -10.03
CA ARG A 125 -5.43 3.49 -10.55
C ARG A 125 -5.32 4.56 -11.64
N HIS A 126 -6.23 4.53 -12.62
CA HIS A 126 -6.25 5.51 -13.71
C HIS A 126 -6.39 6.94 -13.21
N LYS A 127 -7.36 7.20 -12.31
CA LYS A 127 -7.56 8.52 -11.69
C LYS A 127 -6.30 9.00 -10.96
N ARG A 128 -5.61 8.09 -10.25
CA ARG A 128 -4.37 8.40 -9.54
C ARG A 128 -3.23 8.74 -10.50
N VAL A 129 -3.03 7.95 -11.54
CA VAL A 129 -2.00 8.20 -12.57
C VAL A 129 -2.25 9.55 -13.25
N LYS A 130 -3.52 9.88 -13.58
CA LYS A 130 -3.89 11.17 -14.15
C LYS A 130 -3.54 12.33 -13.21
N LYS A 131 -3.83 12.19 -11.91
CA LYS A 131 -3.47 13.21 -10.89
C LYS A 131 -1.96 13.37 -10.75
N LEU A 132 -1.20 12.28 -10.75
CA LEU A 132 0.26 12.31 -10.66
C LEU A 132 0.88 12.97 -11.90
N LYS A 133 0.40 12.62 -13.10
CA LYS A 133 0.85 13.27 -14.35
C LYS A 133 0.57 14.77 -14.35
N ALA A 134 -0.58 15.21 -13.84
CA ALA A 134 -0.90 16.62 -13.71
C ALA A 134 0.05 17.34 -12.73
N ASN A 135 0.35 16.73 -11.60
CA ASN A 135 1.29 17.27 -10.62
C ASN A 135 2.74 17.34 -11.17
N LEU A 136 3.15 16.34 -11.97
CA LEU A 136 4.46 16.34 -12.62
C LEU A 136 4.59 17.46 -13.64
N LYS A 137 3.56 17.72 -14.45
CA LYS A 137 3.56 18.85 -15.40
C LYS A 137 3.68 20.18 -14.66
N TYR A 138 3.06 20.30 -13.49
CA TYR A 138 3.15 21.51 -12.66
C TYR A 138 4.56 21.69 -12.08
N THR A 139 5.14 20.63 -11.50
CA THR A 139 6.50 20.68 -10.93
C THR A 139 7.58 20.90 -11.98
N GLN A 140 7.41 20.38 -13.20
CA GLN A 140 8.34 20.65 -14.30
C GLN A 140 8.37 22.12 -14.72
N LYS A 141 7.25 22.84 -14.59
CA LYS A 141 7.20 24.28 -14.85
C LYS A 141 7.86 25.13 -13.76
N VAL A 142 7.88 24.61 -12.51
CA VAL A 142 8.35 25.39 -11.33
C VAL A 142 9.79 25.03 -10.95
N THR A 143 10.23 23.77 -11.13
CA THR A 143 11.59 23.33 -10.78
C THR A 143 12.05 22.15 -11.67
N PRO A 144 12.81 22.45 -12.76
CA PRO A 144 13.26 21.42 -13.72
C PRO A 144 14.11 20.30 -13.13
N SER A 145 14.83 20.55 -12.03
CA SER A 145 15.78 19.59 -11.45
C SER A 145 15.17 18.54 -10.51
N TYR A 146 13.95 18.79 -9.96
CA TYR A 146 13.29 17.83 -9.06
C TYR A 146 12.43 16.78 -9.78
N SER A 147 12.07 17.01 -11.05
CA SER A 147 11.16 16.15 -11.81
C SER A 147 11.74 14.80 -12.17
N ASN A 148 13.03 14.71 -12.47
CA ASN A 148 13.67 13.46 -12.90
C ASN A 148 13.74 12.39 -11.82
N TYR A 149 13.81 12.76 -10.53
CA TYR A 149 13.90 11.81 -9.43
C TYR A 149 12.55 11.11 -9.16
N TYR A 150 11.43 11.83 -9.25
CA TYR A 150 10.09 11.27 -9.05
C TYR A 150 9.63 10.41 -10.22
N ILE A 151 9.94 10.80 -11.45
CA ILE A 151 9.62 10.04 -12.67
C ILE A 151 10.34 8.68 -12.67
N GLN A 152 11.64 8.64 -12.38
CA GLN A 152 12.39 7.38 -12.38
C GLN A 152 11.95 6.41 -11.27
N THR A 153 11.50 6.91 -10.11
CA THR A 153 11.06 6.05 -9.00
C THR A 153 9.68 5.44 -9.26
N TYR A 154 8.78 6.16 -9.94
CA TYR A 154 7.43 5.68 -10.24
C TYR A 154 7.36 4.77 -11.46
N PHE A 155 8.14 5.05 -12.51
CA PHE A 155 8.16 4.22 -13.73
C PHE A 155 8.95 2.91 -13.58
N ARG A 156 9.95 2.84 -12.70
CA ARG A 156 10.66 1.57 -12.42
C ARG A 156 9.79 0.56 -11.67
N CYS A 157 8.83 0.99 -10.86
CA CYS A 157 7.90 0.08 -10.19
C CYS A 157 6.70 -0.34 -11.07
N GLY A 158 6.39 0.41 -12.14
CA GLY A 158 5.23 0.16 -13.00
C GLY A 158 5.49 -0.69 -14.24
N LYS A 159 6.76 -0.93 -14.61
CA LYS A 159 7.10 -1.71 -15.82
C LYS A 159 7.11 -3.22 -15.63
N ALA A 160 6.89 -3.73 -14.42
CA ALA A 160 6.92 -5.17 -14.16
C ALA A 160 5.57 -5.88 -14.29
N THR A 161 4.53 -5.23 -14.81
CA THR A 161 3.19 -5.84 -14.87
C THR A 161 2.44 -5.50 -16.17
N LEU A 162 3.13 -5.54 -17.31
CA LEU A 162 2.52 -5.62 -18.63
C LEU A 162 3.23 -6.73 -19.41
N ILE A 163 2.94 -7.96 -19.05
CA ILE A 163 2.91 -9.15 -19.89
C ILE A 163 1.70 -9.96 -19.45
#